data_ef23a27ec5550407f9fc41df528a4b4b
#
_entry.id   ef23a27ec5550407f9fc41df528a4b4b
#
_cell.length_a   1.000
_cell.length_b   1.000
_cell.length_c   1.000
_cell.angle_alpha   90.00
_cell.angle_beta   90.00
_cell.angle_gamma   90.00
#
_symmetry.space_group_name_H-M   'P 1'
#
loop_
_entity.id
_entity.type
_entity.pdbx_description
1 polymer ?
#
loop_
_entity_poly.entity_id
_entity_poly.type
_entity_poly.pdbx_seq_one_letter_code
_entity_poly.pdbx_strand_id
1 'polypeptide(L)' 'MAEQETPQFNIELPEEVGQGQYANLAVVLHSQSEFILDFVRLLPGQQSARVHSRQILTPDNAKRLVRLLEQHLACFEQ' A
#
# COMPACT_ATOMS: atom_id res chain seq x y z
N MET A 1 21.14 -6.28 -3.01
CA MET A 1 20.91 -6.07 -2.58
C MET A 1 20.60 -5.87 -2.11
N ALA A 2 20.35 -5.73 -1.86
CA ALA A 2 20.07 -5.56 -1.17
C ALA A 2 19.78 -5.35 -0.53
N GLU A 3 19.67 -5.55 -0.39
CA GLU A 3 19.45 -5.50 0.38
C GLU A 3 19.26 -5.07 1.16
N GLN A 4 19.21 -5.36 1.35
CA GLN A 4 18.93 -4.82 2.19
C GLN A 4 19.25 -4.70 3.45
N GLU A 5 19.42 -3.85 3.63
CA GLU A 5 19.94 -3.61 4.89
C GLU A 5 18.87 -3.27 5.86
N THR A 6 18.87 -3.74 7.10
CA THR A 6 17.87 -3.43 8.11
C THR A 6 18.06 -2.00 8.57
N PRO A 7 17.04 -1.18 8.52
CA PRO A 7 17.19 0.21 8.99
C PRO A 7 17.52 0.26 10.46
N GLN A 8 18.24 1.30 10.83
CA GLN A 8 18.66 1.51 12.19
C GLN A 8 17.73 2.48 12.92
N PHE A 9 16.43 2.27 12.79
CA PHE A 9 15.45 3.11 13.44
C PHE A 9 14.27 2.28 13.86
N ASN A 10 13.53 2.80 14.80
CA ASN A 10 12.30 2.17 15.25
C ASN A 10 11.16 2.59 14.37
N ILE A 11 10.25 1.66 14.13
CA ILE A 11 9.03 1.95 13.39
C ILE A 11 7.92 2.02 14.41
N GLU A 12 7.28 3.18 14.48
CA GLU A 12 6.21 3.41 15.43
C GLU A 12 4.88 3.38 14.70
N LEU A 13 3.88 2.83 15.38
CA LEU A 13 2.53 2.77 14.86
C LEU A 13 1.64 3.61 15.77
N PRO A 14 1.36 4.88 15.38
CA PRO A 14 0.47 5.69 16.18
C PRO A 14 -0.89 5.03 16.34
N GLU A 15 -1.51 5.30 17.47
CA GLU A 15 -2.76 4.63 17.81
C GLU A 15 -3.84 4.88 16.76
N GLU A 16 -3.96 6.13 16.31
CA GLU A 16 -4.99 6.46 15.35
C GLU A 16 -4.76 5.83 13.99
N VAL A 17 -3.49 5.58 13.65
CA VAL A 17 -3.16 4.89 12.40
C VAL A 17 -3.31 3.39 12.55
N GLY A 18 -3.07 2.88 13.77
CA GLY A 18 -3.11 1.45 14.03
C GLY A 18 -4.48 0.84 13.86
N GLN A 19 -5.53 1.65 13.89
CA GLN A 19 -6.88 1.14 13.65
C GLN A 19 -7.07 0.66 12.23
N GLY A 20 -6.29 1.20 11.29
CA GLY A 20 -6.39 0.80 9.92
C GLY A 20 -7.59 1.38 9.22
N GLN A 21 -7.64 1.19 7.93
CA GLN A 21 -8.77 1.59 7.11
C GLN A 21 -9.07 0.46 6.15
N TYR A 22 -10.32 0.09 6.08
CA TYR A 22 -10.74 -0.94 5.15
C TYR A 22 -10.74 -0.39 3.72
N ALA A 23 -10.17 -1.15 2.80
CA ALA A 23 -10.20 -0.79 1.38
C ALA A 23 -10.46 -2.06 0.59
N ASN A 24 -11.35 -1.98 -0.38
CA ASN A 24 -11.63 -3.12 -1.24
C ASN A 24 -11.33 -2.81 -2.70
N LEU A 25 -10.68 -1.68 -2.97
CA LEU A 25 -10.26 -1.33 -4.31
C LEU A 25 -9.01 -0.47 -4.21
N ALA A 26 -8.08 -0.68 -5.11
CA ALA A 26 -6.91 0.17 -5.23
C ALA A 26 -6.81 0.67 -6.65
N VAL A 27 -6.48 1.94 -6.80
CA VAL A 27 -6.23 2.56 -8.09
C VAL A 27 -4.78 3.00 -8.11
N VAL A 28 -4.07 2.65 -9.17
CA VAL A 28 -2.66 2.94 -9.26
C VAL A 28 -2.41 3.87 -10.43
N LEU A 29 -1.70 4.94 -10.17
CA LEU A 29 -1.27 5.90 -11.17
C LEU A 29 0.23 6.05 -11.07
N HIS A 30 0.85 6.51 -12.14
CA HIS A 30 2.28 6.74 -12.05
C HIS A 30 2.71 7.85 -13.00
N SER A 31 3.82 8.47 -12.64
CA SER A 31 4.55 9.39 -13.49
C SER A 31 5.95 8.81 -13.69
N GLN A 32 6.87 9.64 -14.18
CA GLN A 32 8.24 9.17 -14.37
C GLN A 32 8.98 9.01 -13.06
N SER A 33 8.50 9.63 -11.99
CA SER A 33 9.24 9.64 -10.73
C SER A 33 8.48 9.09 -9.55
N GLU A 34 7.17 8.86 -9.70
CA GLU A 34 6.35 8.49 -8.56
C GLU A 34 5.28 7.48 -8.95
N PHE A 35 4.92 6.65 -7.97
CA PHE A 35 3.74 5.82 -8.05
C PHE A 35 2.75 6.28 -6.99
N ILE A 36 1.49 6.37 -7.37
CA ILE A 36 0.43 6.82 -6.48
C ILE A 36 -0.54 5.67 -6.31
N LEU A 37 -0.75 5.28 -5.05
CA LEU A 37 -1.71 4.23 -4.72
C LEU A 37 -2.86 4.85 -3.97
N ASP A 38 -4.04 4.79 -4.56
CA ASP A 38 -5.25 5.31 -3.94
C ASP A 38 -6.08 4.13 -3.46
N PHE A 39 -6.42 4.15 -2.18
CA PHE A 39 -7.21 3.09 -1.59
C PHE A 39 -8.63 3.57 -1.40
N VAL A 40 -9.58 2.76 -1.86
CA VAL A 40 -10.96 3.14 -1.99
C VAL A 40 -11.82 2.12 -1.29
N ARG A 41 -12.89 2.59 -0.67
CA ARG A 41 -13.90 1.71 -0.11
C ARG A 41 -15.18 1.86 -0.90
N LEU A 42 -15.57 0.77 -1.55
CA LEU A 42 -16.82 0.73 -2.29
C LEU A 42 -17.89 0.17 -1.38
N LEU A 43 -19.02 0.88 -1.31
CA LEU A 43 -20.14 0.45 -0.50
C LEU A 43 -21.33 0.17 -1.43
N PRO A 44 -22.10 -0.88 -1.13
CA PRO A 44 -23.28 -1.17 -1.93
C PRO A 44 -24.25 0.01 -1.94
N GLY A 45 -24.85 0.25 -3.10
CA GLY A 45 -25.86 1.29 -3.22
C GLY A 45 -25.35 2.68 -3.42
N GLN A 46 -24.03 2.86 -3.45
CA GLN A 46 -23.45 4.18 -3.68
C GLN A 46 -23.03 4.32 -5.12
N GLN A 47 -23.30 5.48 -5.69
CA GLN A 47 -22.97 5.75 -7.08
C GLN A 47 -21.54 6.23 -7.26
N SER A 48 -20.94 6.75 -6.21
CA SER A 48 -19.58 7.22 -6.29
C SER A 48 -18.78 6.67 -5.11
N ALA A 49 -17.50 6.46 -5.34
CA ALA A 49 -16.60 5.98 -4.31
C ALA A 49 -15.61 7.08 -3.99
N ARG A 50 -15.12 7.07 -2.77
CA ARG A 50 -14.17 8.07 -2.31
C ARG A 50 -12.86 7.43 -1.99
N VAL A 51 -11.79 8.14 -2.34
CA VAL A 51 -10.45 7.74 -1.94
C VAL A 51 -10.30 8.03 -0.46
N HIS A 52 -9.98 7.00 0.31
CA HIS A 52 -9.77 7.16 1.74
C HIS A 52 -8.32 7.44 2.08
N SER A 53 -7.41 6.97 1.25
CA SER A 53 -6.00 7.08 1.56
C SER A 53 -5.23 7.11 0.26
N ARG A 54 -4.24 7.98 0.19
CA ARG A 54 -3.34 8.06 -0.97
C ARG A 54 -1.93 7.95 -0.47
N GLN A 55 -1.17 7.03 -1.07
CA GLN A 55 0.23 6.86 -0.74
C GLN A 55 1.06 7.10 -1.99
N ILE A 56 2.14 7.85 -1.82
CA ILE A 56 3.03 8.18 -2.94
C ILE A 56 4.35 7.48 -2.66
N LEU A 57 4.78 6.67 -3.62
CA LEU A 57 5.98 5.86 -3.48
C LEU A 57 6.97 6.20 -4.58
N THR A 58 8.26 6.05 -4.25
CA THR A 58 9.26 6.03 -5.30
C THR A 58 9.10 4.72 -6.09
N PRO A 59 9.57 4.71 -7.35
CA PRO A 59 9.48 3.46 -8.13
C PRO A 59 10.17 2.28 -7.46
N ASP A 60 11.30 2.52 -6.80
CA ASP A 60 12.00 1.43 -6.11
C ASP A 60 11.15 0.85 -4.99
N ASN A 61 10.48 1.70 -4.24
CA ASN A 61 9.62 1.23 -3.16
C ASN A 61 8.38 0.54 -3.69
N ALA A 62 7.88 0.99 -4.83
CA ALA A 62 6.75 0.30 -5.46
C ALA A 62 7.13 -1.12 -5.86
N LYS A 63 8.32 -1.30 -6.42
CA LYS A 63 8.81 -2.62 -6.78
C LYS A 63 8.92 -3.51 -5.54
N ARG A 64 9.47 -2.95 -4.48
CA ARG A 64 9.62 -3.71 -3.24
C ARG A 64 8.28 -4.13 -2.67
N LEU A 65 7.31 -3.23 -2.74
CA LEU A 65 5.98 -3.55 -2.24
C LEU A 65 5.35 -4.70 -3.03
N VAL A 66 5.49 -4.68 -4.35
CA VAL A 66 4.95 -5.75 -5.17
C VAL A 66 5.54 -7.10 -4.75
N ARG A 67 6.85 -7.15 -4.55
CA ARG A 67 7.51 -8.38 -4.17
C ARG A 67 7.04 -8.88 -2.82
N LEU A 68 6.89 -7.96 -1.86
CA LEU A 68 6.42 -8.34 -0.54
C LEU A 68 4.99 -8.89 -0.59
N LEU A 69 4.13 -8.22 -1.34
CA LEU A 69 2.76 -8.70 -1.49
C LEU A 69 2.72 -10.07 -2.13
N GLU A 70 3.54 -10.28 -3.16
CA GLU A 70 3.58 -11.58 -3.83
C GLU A 70 4.03 -12.68 -2.89
N GLN A 71 5.03 -12.40 -2.07
CA GLN A 71 5.52 -13.40 -1.12
C GLN A 71 4.45 -13.76 -0.11
N HIS A 72 3.75 -12.77 0.40
CA HIS A 72 2.71 -13.03 1.39
C HIS A 72 1.51 -13.72 0.78
N LEU A 73 1.16 -13.36 -0.45
CA LEU A 73 0.07 -14.05 -1.12
C LEU A 73 0.40 -15.51 -1.33
N ALA A 74 1.65 -15.81 -1.69
CA ALA A 74 2.06 -17.18 -1.89
C ALA A 74 1.92 -17.98 -0.59
N CYS A 75 2.32 -17.41 0.53
CA CYS A 75 2.15 -18.05 1.81
C CYS A 75 0.68 -18.26 2.15
N PHE A 76 -0.11 -17.22 1.90
CA PHE A 76 -1.53 -17.27 2.24
C PHE A 76 -2.26 -18.33 1.44
N GLU A 77 -1.87 -18.53 0.19
CA GLU A 77 -2.58 -19.43 -0.72
C GLU A 77 -2.16 -20.88 -0.60
N GLN A 78 -1.21 -21.19 0.26
CA GLN A 78 -0.81 -22.58 0.44
C GLN A 78 -1.88 -23.40 1.12
#